data_0fc281b5795e49a3d0a0db7da3869549
#
_entry.id   0fc281b5795e49a3d0a0db7da3869549
#
_cell.length_a   1.000
_cell.length_b   1.000
_cell.length_c   1.000
_cell.angle_alpha   90.00
_cell.angle_beta   90.00
_cell.angle_gamma   90.00
#
_symmetry.space_group_name_H-M   'P 1'
#
loop_
_entity.id
_entity.type
_entity.pdbx_description
1 polymer ?
#
loop_
_entity_poly.entity_id
_entity_poly.type
_entity_poly.pdbx_seq_one_letter_code
_entity_poly.pdbx_strand_id
1 'polypeptide(L)'
;MRRPETAAELMQFLQVMNWLRTSLPRMAEVVAPLRLFLEELMAGAARRTKPVAKIRAIPCAAWTEGRLMAWADAQDLVAHAVTLYHPLPGCQVLMFPDAYECHWGSFVTRVPDAEMDQNLPVEDMTHEPLAFLVVPLRCRRCAGPRLTRKGLQS
;
A
#
# COMPACT_ATOMS: atom_id res chain seq x y z
N MET A 1 -11.30 -11.78 7.83
CA MET A 1 -10.84 -12.65 6.71
C MET A 1 -9.94 -13.76 7.22
N ARG A 2 -9.96 -14.97 6.59
CA ARG A 2 -9.04 -16.06 6.92
C ARG A 2 -7.61 -15.71 6.45
N ARG A 3 -6.60 -16.19 7.18
CA ARG A 3 -5.20 -16.05 6.80
C ARG A 3 -4.89 -16.85 5.53
N PRO A 4 -4.04 -16.32 4.62
CA PRO A 4 -3.58 -17.07 3.46
C PRO A 4 -2.82 -18.33 3.85
N GLU A 5 -3.12 -19.44 3.17
CA GLU A 5 -2.44 -20.72 3.31
C GLU A 5 -1.39 -20.96 2.22
N THR A 6 -1.48 -20.20 1.14
CA THR A 6 -0.56 -20.28 0.01
C THR A 6 -0.01 -18.90 -0.39
N ALA A 7 1.15 -18.89 -1.01
CA ALA A 7 1.73 -17.67 -1.57
C ALA A 7 0.79 -17.03 -2.63
N ALA A 8 -0.01 -17.85 -3.34
CA ALA A 8 -0.97 -17.34 -4.32
C ALA A 8 -2.11 -16.55 -3.67
N GLU A 9 -2.62 -17.01 -2.51
CA GLU A 9 -3.66 -16.29 -1.78
C GLU A 9 -3.12 -14.98 -1.21
N LEU A 10 -1.90 -14.99 -0.66
CA LEU A 10 -1.25 -13.76 -0.20
C LEU A 10 -1.01 -12.80 -1.37
N MET A 11 -0.54 -13.29 -2.51
CA MET A 11 -0.36 -12.48 -3.72
C MET A 11 -1.69 -11.86 -4.17
N GLN A 12 -2.78 -12.65 -4.18
CA GLN A 12 -4.10 -12.16 -4.56
C GLN A 12 -4.60 -11.07 -3.62
N PHE A 13 -4.43 -11.26 -2.31
CA PHE A 13 -4.78 -10.25 -1.32
C PHE A 13 -4.03 -8.93 -1.56
N LEU A 14 -2.71 -9.00 -1.73
CA LEU A 14 -1.89 -7.81 -2.01
C LEU A 14 -2.26 -7.12 -3.33
N GLN A 15 -2.72 -7.87 -4.33
CA GLN A 15 -3.25 -7.29 -5.58
C GLN A 15 -4.56 -6.54 -5.35
N VAL A 16 -5.49 -7.08 -4.54
CA VAL A 16 -6.74 -6.40 -4.17
C VAL A 16 -6.41 -5.11 -3.40
N MET A 17 -5.51 -5.17 -2.41
CA MET A 17 -5.06 -3.98 -1.68
C MET A 17 -4.51 -2.91 -2.62
N ASN A 18 -3.67 -3.32 -3.59
CA ASN A 18 -3.11 -2.39 -4.56
C ASN A 18 -4.17 -1.80 -5.50
N TRP A 19 -5.26 -2.51 -5.76
CA TRP A 19 -6.39 -2.01 -6.55
C TRP A 19 -7.19 -0.95 -5.79
N LEU A 20 -7.33 -1.14 -4.47
CA LEU A 20 -8.02 -0.21 -3.56
C LEU A 20 -7.10 0.92 -3.04
N ARG A 21 -5.86 1.01 -3.51
CA ARG A 21 -4.82 1.88 -2.94
C ARG A 21 -5.21 3.35 -2.77
N THR A 22 -6.09 3.86 -3.66
CA THR A 22 -6.54 5.26 -3.61
C THR A 22 -7.56 5.53 -2.52
N SER A 23 -8.21 4.49 -1.98
CA SER A 23 -9.16 4.55 -0.87
C SER A 23 -8.54 4.16 0.48
N LEU A 24 -7.26 3.76 0.48
CA LEU A 24 -6.57 3.20 1.64
C LEU A 24 -5.39 4.09 2.04
N PRO A 25 -5.56 5.01 3.00
CA PRO A 25 -4.47 5.85 3.49
C PRO A 25 -3.37 4.97 4.10
N ARG A 26 -2.10 5.34 3.90
CA ARG A 26 -0.92 4.63 4.42
C ARG A 26 -0.79 3.15 4.00
N MET A 27 -1.51 2.71 2.98
CA MET A 27 -1.54 1.31 2.51
C MET A 27 -0.13 0.75 2.26
N ALA A 28 0.76 1.54 1.67
CA ALA A 28 2.11 1.08 1.33
C ALA A 28 2.92 0.66 2.57
N GLU A 29 2.78 1.37 3.69
CA GLU A 29 3.45 1.07 4.95
C GLU A 29 2.87 -0.20 5.58
N VAL A 30 1.53 -0.25 5.67
CA VAL A 30 0.80 -1.36 6.29
C VAL A 30 1.09 -2.69 5.59
N VAL A 31 1.15 -2.71 4.25
CA VAL A 31 1.38 -3.95 3.50
C VAL A 31 2.86 -4.27 3.26
N ALA A 32 3.80 -3.37 3.60
CA ALA A 32 5.22 -3.60 3.37
C ALA A 32 5.75 -4.92 3.97
N PRO A 33 5.44 -5.29 5.23
CA PRO A 33 5.88 -6.56 5.81
C PRO A 33 5.31 -7.78 5.07
N LEU A 34 4.06 -7.69 4.59
CA LEU A 34 3.42 -8.77 3.83
C LEU A 34 4.00 -8.91 2.42
N ARG A 35 4.44 -7.82 1.80
CA ARG A 35 5.16 -7.86 0.51
C ARG A 35 6.51 -8.52 0.65
N LEU A 36 7.28 -8.17 1.68
CA LEU A 36 8.55 -8.83 2.00
C LEU A 36 8.35 -10.31 2.26
N PHE A 37 7.30 -10.66 3.02
CA PHE A 37 6.96 -12.07 3.26
C PHE A 37 6.65 -12.82 1.96
N LEU A 38 5.88 -12.23 1.05
CA LEU A 38 5.64 -12.84 -0.27
C LEU A 38 6.94 -13.01 -1.07
N GLU A 39 7.86 -12.05 -1.00
CA GLU A 39 9.17 -12.17 -1.67
C GLU A 39 10.00 -13.32 -1.11
N GLU A 40 10.02 -13.52 0.20
CA GLU A 40 10.66 -14.65 0.84
C GLU A 40 10.05 -15.98 0.40
N LEU A 41 8.71 -16.09 0.41
CA LEU A 41 7.98 -17.26 -0.06
C LEU A 41 8.29 -17.60 -1.52
N MET A 42 8.52 -16.58 -2.34
CA MET A 42 8.82 -16.73 -3.77
C MET A 42 10.33 -16.78 -4.06
N ALA A 43 11.18 -16.79 -3.03
CA ALA A 43 12.62 -16.90 -3.21
C ALA A 43 12.98 -18.22 -3.92
N GLY A 44 13.94 -18.16 -4.86
CA GLY A 44 14.38 -19.29 -5.67
C GLY A 44 13.39 -19.74 -6.77
N ALA A 45 12.25 -19.07 -6.94
CA ALA A 45 11.39 -19.34 -8.08
C ALA A 45 11.94 -18.69 -9.36
N ALA A 46 12.07 -19.48 -10.42
CA ALA A 46 12.52 -18.98 -11.73
C ALA A 46 11.57 -17.91 -12.31
N ARG A 47 10.28 -18.03 -12.03
CA ARG A 47 9.25 -17.04 -12.41
C ARG A 47 8.25 -16.86 -11.27
N ARG A 48 7.85 -15.61 -11.02
CA ARG A 48 6.83 -15.28 -10.02
C ARG A 48 5.42 -15.34 -10.64
N THR A 49 4.99 -16.54 -10.99
CA THR A 49 3.68 -16.75 -11.61
C THR A 49 2.69 -17.35 -10.63
N LYS A 50 1.39 -17.16 -10.89
CA LYS A 50 0.30 -17.67 -10.05
C LYS A 50 0.36 -19.22 -9.89
N PRO A 51 0.66 -20.04 -10.93
CA PRO A 51 0.84 -21.48 -10.75
C PRO A 51 1.96 -21.85 -9.78
N VAL A 52 3.10 -21.17 -9.87
CA VAL A 52 4.23 -21.39 -8.94
C VAL A 52 3.88 -20.99 -7.52
N ALA A 53 3.14 -19.91 -7.34
CA ALA A 53 2.70 -19.45 -6.02
C ALA A 53 1.67 -20.40 -5.39
N LYS A 54 0.82 -21.08 -6.18
CA LYS A 54 -0.18 -22.03 -5.68
C LYS A 54 0.41 -23.27 -4.99
N ILE A 55 1.55 -23.74 -5.45
CA ILE A 55 2.23 -24.91 -4.87
C ILE A 55 3.08 -24.57 -3.65
N ARG A 56 3.24 -23.27 -3.34
CA ARG A 56 4.00 -22.81 -2.18
C ARG A 56 3.07 -22.56 -1.00
N ALA A 57 2.93 -23.59 -0.16
CA ALA A 57 2.20 -23.48 1.10
C ALA A 57 2.91 -22.54 2.08
N ILE A 58 2.15 -21.84 2.89
CA ILE A 58 2.64 -21.00 3.98
C ILE A 58 2.54 -21.80 5.28
N PRO A 59 3.66 -22.28 5.86
CA PRO A 59 3.63 -22.97 7.14
C PRO A 59 3.10 -22.05 8.26
N CYS A 60 2.41 -22.61 9.24
CA CYS A 60 1.92 -21.83 10.39
C CYS A 60 3.07 -21.11 11.11
N ALA A 61 4.23 -21.73 11.24
CA ALA A 61 5.43 -21.15 11.85
C ALA A 61 6.01 -19.95 11.08
N ALA A 62 5.69 -19.81 9.79
CA ALA A 62 6.11 -18.66 9.00
C ALA A 62 5.33 -17.37 9.34
N TRP A 63 4.21 -17.49 10.03
CA TRP A 63 3.42 -16.37 10.53
C TRP A 63 3.99 -15.87 11.87
N THR A 64 5.07 -15.10 11.81
CA THR A 64 5.63 -14.41 12.98
C THR A 64 4.65 -13.39 13.54
N GLU A 65 4.85 -12.96 14.78
CA GLU A 65 4.01 -11.94 15.43
C GLU A 65 3.88 -10.66 14.57
N GLY A 66 5.00 -10.13 14.05
CA GLY A 66 4.98 -8.95 13.19
C GLY A 66 4.19 -9.14 11.87
N ARG A 67 4.19 -10.36 11.30
CA ARG A 67 3.39 -10.68 10.10
C ARG A 67 1.90 -10.81 10.43
N LEU A 68 1.59 -11.33 11.62
CA LEU A 68 0.21 -11.41 12.11
C LEU A 68 -0.36 -10.01 12.39
N MET A 69 0.43 -9.14 12.99
CA MET A 69 0.04 -7.74 13.18
C MET A 69 -0.19 -7.05 11.84
N ALA A 70 0.76 -7.13 10.91
CA ALA A 70 0.59 -6.54 9.57
C ALA A 70 -0.63 -7.10 8.82
N TRP A 71 -0.96 -8.37 9.03
CA TRP A 71 -2.18 -8.98 8.46
C TRP A 71 -3.44 -8.39 9.08
N ALA A 72 -3.48 -8.22 10.40
CA ALA A 72 -4.60 -7.62 11.11
C ALA A 72 -4.78 -6.14 10.72
N ASP A 73 -3.69 -5.38 10.69
CA ASP A 73 -3.69 -3.97 10.29
C ASP A 73 -4.19 -3.79 8.85
N ALA A 74 -3.76 -4.69 7.93
CA ALA A 74 -4.24 -4.66 6.55
C ALA A 74 -5.74 -4.98 6.43
N GLN A 75 -6.28 -5.87 7.28
CA GLN A 75 -7.72 -6.14 7.33
C GLN A 75 -8.51 -4.96 7.87
N ASP A 76 -8.00 -4.34 8.93
CA ASP A 76 -8.60 -3.16 9.54
C ASP A 76 -8.63 -1.99 8.56
N LEU A 77 -7.52 -1.78 7.84
CA LEU A 77 -7.43 -0.75 6.81
C LEU A 77 -8.49 -0.93 5.70
N VAL A 78 -8.77 -2.17 5.28
CA VAL A 78 -9.84 -2.45 4.31
C VAL A 78 -11.23 -2.22 4.90
N ALA A 79 -11.44 -2.59 6.16
CA ALA A 79 -12.71 -2.40 6.85
C ALA A 79 -13.07 -0.91 6.99
N HIS A 80 -12.04 -0.05 7.11
CA HIS A 80 -12.18 1.41 7.22
C HIS A 80 -11.80 2.15 5.93
N ALA A 81 -11.95 1.50 4.77
CA ALA A 81 -11.68 2.12 3.47
C ALA A 81 -12.51 3.41 3.31
N VAL A 82 -11.83 4.48 2.94
CA VAL A 82 -12.47 5.79 2.78
C VAL A 82 -13.30 5.81 1.49
N THR A 83 -14.53 6.30 1.59
CA THR A 83 -15.35 6.58 0.41
C THR A 83 -14.73 7.70 -0.39
N LEU A 84 -14.46 7.46 -1.67
CA LEU A 84 -13.94 8.46 -2.59
C LEU A 84 -15.07 9.12 -3.36
N TYR A 85 -14.89 10.40 -3.61
CA TYR A 85 -15.77 11.21 -4.44
C TYR A 85 -15.19 11.35 -5.85
N HIS A 86 -15.99 11.85 -6.78
CA HIS A 86 -15.54 12.22 -8.13
C HIS A 86 -15.37 13.73 -8.24
N PRO A 87 -14.44 14.23 -9.06
CA PRO A 87 -14.37 15.64 -9.38
C PRO A 87 -15.71 16.13 -9.93
N LEU A 88 -16.19 17.28 -9.44
CA LEU A 88 -17.42 17.92 -9.91
C LEU A 88 -17.16 19.35 -10.35
N PRO A 89 -17.92 19.89 -11.32
CA PRO A 89 -17.96 21.33 -11.59
C PRO A 89 -18.42 22.09 -10.33
N GLY A 90 -17.88 23.29 -10.08
CA GLY A 90 -18.18 24.08 -8.89
C GLY A 90 -17.44 23.65 -7.63
N CYS A 91 -16.39 22.82 -7.79
CA CYS A 91 -15.47 22.44 -6.73
C CYS A 91 -14.03 22.62 -7.19
N GLN A 92 -13.17 23.07 -6.28
CA GLN A 92 -11.72 23.08 -6.50
C GLN A 92 -11.08 21.80 -5.98
N VAL A 93 -10.02 21.37 -6.66
CA VAL A 93 -9.22 20.20 -6.24
C VAL A 93 -8.02 20.72 -5.48
N LEU A 94 -7.91 20.30 -4.22
CA LEU A 94 -6.77 20.60 -3.37
C LEU A 94 -5.89 19.35 -3.23
N MET A 95 -4.59 19.56 -3.15
CA MET A 95 -3.60 18.49 -2.98
C MET A 95 -2.66 18.83 -1.82
N PHE A 96 -2.58 17.94 -0.86
CA PHE A 96 -1.73 18.03 0.33
C PHE A 96 -0.60 17.01 0.23
N PRO A 97 0.55 17.39 -0.34
CA PRO A 97 1.70 16.49 -0.41
C PRO A 97 2.39 16.39 0.95
N ASP A 98 2.85 15.20 1.29
CA ASP A 98 3.68 14.92 2.45
C ASP A 98 4.80 13.97 2.07
N ALA A 99 5.97 14.13 2.69
CA ALA A 99 7.12 13.27 2.46
C ALA A 99 7.71 12.84 3.80
N TYR A 100 7.76 11.53 4.01
CA TYR A 100 8.31 10.92 5.20
C TYR A 100 9.33 9.84 4.84
N GLU A 101 10.55 9.99 5.33
CA GLU A 101 11.67 9.06 5.15
C GLU A 101 11.78 8.43 3.73
N CYS A 102 11.13 7.29 3.54
CA CYS A 102 11.20 6.48 2.33
C CYS A 102 9.92 6.51 1.48
N HIS A 103 8.97 7.34 1.84
CA HIS A 103 7.69 7.45 1.13
C HIS A 103 7.33 8.90 0.85
N TRP A 104 6.71 9.12 -0.29
CA TRP A 104 6.00 10.33 -0.62
C TRP A 104 4.51 10.00 -0.69
N GLY A 105 3.71 10.83 -0.07
CA GLY A 105 2.27 10.69 -0.08
C GLY A 105 1.58 11.98 -0.49
N SER A 106 0.32 11.88 -0.87
CA SER A 106 -0.55 13.04 -1.04
C SER A 106 -1.99 12.66 -0.75
N PHE A 107 -2.67 13.52 -0.04
CA PHE A 107 -4.12 13.53 0.07
C PHE A 107 -4.67 14.48 -0.99
N VAL A 108 -5.55 13.97 -1.84
CA VAL A 108 -6.25 14.76 -2.88
C VAL A 108 -7.71 14.82 -2.50
N THR A 109 -8.26 16.02 -2.45
CA THR A 109 -9.64 16.27 -2.05
C THR A 109 -10.28 17.32 -2.96
N ARG A 110 -11.59 17.38 -2.99
CA ARG A 110 -12.34 18.51 -3.53
C ARG A 110 -13.01 19.31 -2.42
N VAL A 111 -13.15 20.60 -2.66
CA VAL A 111 -13.81 21.55 -1.77
C VAL A 111 -14.76 22.40 -2.61
N PRO A 112 -15.98 22.71 -2.16
CA PRO A 112 -16.90 23.61 -2.87
C PRO A 112 -16.28 24.99 -3.13
N ASP A 113 -16.46 25.55 -4.34
CA ASP A 113 -15.96 26.90 -4.68
C ASP A 113 -16.46 27.95 -3.70
N ALA A 114 -17.70 27.82 -3.22
CA ALA A 114 -18.29 28.74 -2.25
C ALA A 114 -17.50 28.84 -0.93
N GLU A 115 -16.85 27.77 -0.48
CA GLU A 115 -16.03 27.80 0.74
C GLU A 115 -14.67 28.44 0.48
N MET A 116 -14.11 28.26 -0.72
CA MET A 116 -12.89 28.94 -1.14
C MET A 116 -13.10 30.47 -1.23
N ASP A 117 -14.24 30.89 -1.76
CA ASP A 117 -14.60 32.32 -1.88
C ASP A 117 -14.79 33.03 -0.51
N GLN A 118 -15.19 32.25 0.51
CA GLN A 118 -15.31 32.75 1.89
C GLN A 118 -13.96 32.94 2.60
N ASN A 119 -12.87 32.55 1.96
CA ASN A 119 -11.51 32.58 2.51
C ASN A 119 -11.38 31.90 3.89
N LEU A 120 -12.11 30.80 4.05
CA LEU A 120 -12.05 29.97 5.24
C LEU A 120 -10.64 29.34 5.40
N PRO A 121 -10.18 29.10 6.64
CA PRO A 121 -9.00 28.27 6.87
C PRO A 121 -9.17 26.89 6.24
N VAL A 122 -8.10 26.36 5.66
CA VAL A 122 -8.15 25.08 4.95
C VAL A 122 -8.67 23.94 5.84
N GLU A 123 -8.35 24.00 7.14
CA GLU A 123 -8.77 23.01 8.14
C GLU A 123 -10.29 23.00 8.40
N ASP A 124 -10.95 24.14 8.15
CA ASP A 124 -12.39 24.34 8.42
C ASP A 124 -13.25 24.08 7.16
N MET A 125 -12.61 23.79 6.01
CA MET A 125 -13.31 23.50 4.77
C MET A 125 -13.86 22.08 4.74
N THR A 126 -14.93 21.86 3.97
CA THR A 126 -15.51 20.52 3.75
C THR A 126 -14.68 19.73 2.75
N HIS A 127 -13.85 18.84 3.26
CA HIS A 127 -12.98 17.99 2.44
C HIS A 127 -13.67 16.71 2.01
N GLU A 128 -13.91 16.55 0.71
CA GLU A 128 -14.41 15.33 0.12
C GLU A 128 -13.26 14.58 -0.59
N PRO A 129 -12.80 13.44 -0.05
CA PRO A 129 -11.65 12.70 -0.57
C PRO A 129 -11.82 12.26 -2.01
N LEU A 130 -10.82 12.52 -2.85
CA LEU A 130 -10.74 12.02 -4.23
C LEU A 130 -9.74 10.88 -4.36
N ALA A 131 -8.60 10.96 -3.67
CA ALA A 131 -7.58 9.93 -3.70
C ALA A 131 -6.58 10.06 -2.54
N PHE A 132 -6.03 8.92 -2.11
CA PHE A 132 -4.80 8.84 -1.33
C PHE A 132 -3.69 8.30 -2.23
N LEU A 133 -2.62 9.05 -2.40
CA LEU A 133 -1.46 8.66 -3.22
C LEU A 133 -0.30 8.34 -2.29
N VAL A 134 0.33 7.19 -2.48
CA VAL A 134 1.53 6.81 -1.74
C VAL A 134 2.51 6.18 -2.70
N VAL A 135 3.73 6.72 -2.76
CA VAL A 135 4.80 6.24 -3.62
C VAL A 135 6.05 5.99 -2.78
N PRO A 136 6.65 4.80 -2.81
CA PRO A 136 7.91 4.57 -2.15
C PRO A 136 9.02 5.36 -2.84
N LEU A 137 9.78 6.13 -2.06
CA LEU A 137 10.96 6.82 -2.54
C LEU A 137 12.13 5.84 -2.65
N ARG A 138 12.86 5.86 -3.76
CA ARG A 138 14.12 5.13 -3.90
C ARG A 138 15.22 5.85 -3.13
N CYS A 139 15.23 5.69 -1.81
CA CYS A 139 16.29 6.21 -0.97
C CYS A 139 17.44 5.20 -0.88
N ARG A 140 18.70 5.66 -0.99
CA ARG A 140 19.89 4.79 -0.80
C ARG A 140 19.95 4.19 0.61
N ARG A 141 19.37 4.83 1.61
CA ARG A 141 19.30 4.34 3.00
C ARG A 141 18.26 3.24 3.21
N CYS A 142 17.18 3.24 2.39
CA CYS A 142 16.10 2.24 2.47
C CYS A 142 16.34 1.04 1.55
N ALA A 143 17.33 1.13 0.65
CA ALA A 143 17.83 -0.01 -0.10
C ALA A 143 18.73 -0.82 0.82
N GLY A 144 18.21 -1.87 1.44
CA GLY A 144 19.01 -2.87 2.13
C GLY A 144 20.18 -3.35 1.24
N PRO A 145 21.23 -3.96 1.82
CA PRO A 145 22.44 -4.34 1.08
C PRO A 145 22.03 -5.15 -0.15
N ARG A 146 22.38 -4.63 -1.34
CA ARG A 146 22.25 -5.40 -2.59
C ARG A 146 23.10 -6.64 -2.42
N LEU A 147 22.47 -7.80 -2.37
CA LEU A 147 23.17 -9.07 -2.58
C LEU A 147 23.82 -8.99 -3.97
N THR A 148 25.08 -8.60 -3.99
CA THR A 148 25.91 -8.69 -5.18
C THR A 148 25.98 -10.15 -5.56
N ARG A 149 25.34 -10.53 -6.64
CA ARG A 149 25.60 -11.78 -7.34
C ARG A 149 27.09 -11.77 -7.74
N LYS A 150 27.95 -12.31 -6.89
CA LYS A 150 29.28 -12.71 -7.32
C LYS A 150 29.10 -13.84 -8.33
N GLY A 151 29.56 -13.56 -9.56
CA GLY A 151 29.58 -14.52 -10.63
C GLY A 151 30.36 -15.78 -10.23
N LEU A 152 29.82 -16.93 -10.52
CA LEU A 152 30.60 -18.12 -10.78
C LEU A 152 31.15 -17.97 -12.20
N GLN A 153 32.41 -17.59 -12.27
CA GLN A 153 33.29 -17.95 -13.39
C GLN A 153 34.26 -19.01 -12.84
N SER A 154 34.14 -20.18 -13.32
CA SER A 154 35.21 -21.13 -13.69
C SER A 154 34.57 -22.48 -14.03
#